data_af2559960ae4e6410635136c750376ad
#
_entry.id   af2559960ae4e6410635136c750376ad
#
_cell.length_a   1.000
_cell.length_b   1.000
_cell.length_c   1.000
_cell.angle_alpha   90.00
_cell.angle_beta   90.00
_cell.angle_gamma   90.00
#
_symmetry.space_group_name_H-M   'P 1'
#
loop_
_entity.id
_entity.type
_entity.pdbx_description
1 polymer ?
#
loop_
_entity_poly.entity_id
_entity_poly.type
_entity_poly.pdbx_seq_one_letter_code
_entity_poly.pdbx_strand_id
1 'polypeptide(L)'
;MSNELSANWGSVNAACQPLVDALVADAQTLQIEISTLTNGTRIIDAGINCPGSLEAGRRIGEICMGGLGTATLGTNSGFANWPWSVNVHARTPVLSCLGSQYAGWSLSHKDDNGQFFALGSGPGRALAGREELFKELGYKDQADSTVIVLEVDKFPPVEVAEKVAENCGIKAENLTFILTPTASIAGVMQIAIRVLEVAMHKAHELHFPLEKIVDGYGVTPVAPPGGDFMTAMGRTNDAILFGGQVQLFVNASDDEAKALAEKMPSNTSSDYGRPFAEIFKSYDYDFFKVDGMLFSPGKVIVTNVNTGKSFSAGELNQALLNQSFSL
;
A
#
# COMPACT_ATOMS: atom_id res chain seq x y z
N MET A 1 11.83 14.80 -22.49
CA MET A 1 12.61 13.89 -21.63
C MET A 1 11.78 12.86 -20.87
N SER A 2 10.47 12.79 -21.06
CA SER A 2 9.54 11.85 -20.36
C SER A 2 9.48 10.43 -20.94
N ASN A 3 10.16 10.13 -22.04
CA ASN A 3 10.08 8.81 -22.70
C ASN A 3 11.26 7.85 -22.40
N GLU A 4 12.27 8.27 -21.66
CA GLU A 4 13.45 7.41 -21.40
C GLU A 4 13.35 6.60 -20.11
N LEU A 5 12.56 7.02 -19.13
CA LEU A 5 12.39 6.28 -17.87
C LEU A 5 11.56 5.00 -18.04
N SER A 6 10.53 5.05 -18.88
CA SER A 6 9.62 3.90 -19.09
C SER A 6 10.25 2.76 -19.92
N ALA A 7 11.23 3.04 -20.74
CA ALA A 7 11.86 2.04 -21.64
C ALA A 7 12.70 0.99 -20.90
N ASN A 8 13.06 1.23 -19.61
CA ASN A 8 13.89 0.34 -18.80
C ASN A 8 13.18 -0.28 -17.60
N TRP A 9 11.91 0.00 -17.39
CA TRP A 9 11.15 -0.64 -16.31
C TRP A 9 10.68 -2.01 -16.79
N GLY A 10 11.15 -3.07 -16.13
CA GLY A 10 10.67 -4.42 -16.38
C GLY A 10 9.18 -4.59 -16.02
N SER A 11 8.62 -5.76 -16.31
CA SER A 11 7.25 -6.11 -15.95
C SER A 11 7.12 -6.34 -14.45
N VAL A 12 6.25 -5.57 -13.77
CA VAL A 12 5.89 -5.80 -12.36
C VAL A 12 5.11 -7.10 -12.19
N ASN A 13 4.33 -7.51 -13.19
CA ASN A 13 3.61 -8.78 -13.18
C ASN A 13 4.57 -9.97 -13.28
N ALA A 14 5.53 -9.92 -14.19
CA ALA A 14 6.55 -10.97 -14.33
C ALA A 14 7.44 -11.09 -13.08
N ALA A 15 7.85 -9.96 -12.50
CA ALA A 15 8.64 -9.94 -11.26
C ALA A 15 7.86 -10.48 -10.05
N CYS A 16 6.54 -10.30 -10.04
CA CYS A 16 5.66 -10.71 -8.96
C CYS A 16 5.29 -12.20 -9.01
N GLN A 17 5.22 -12.82 -10.19
CA GLN A 17 4.72 -14.19 -10.37
C GLN A 17 5.43 -15.23 -9.48
N PRO A 18 6.78 -15.25 -9.36
CA PRO A 18 7.46 -16.19 -8.47
C PRO A 18 7.08 -16.03 -6.99
N LEU A 19 6.75 -14.80 -6.54
CA LEU A 19 6.32 -14.53 -5.18
C LEU A 19 4.90 -15.07 -4.93
N VAL A 20 4.01 -14.94 -5.92
CA VAL A 20 2.66 -15.52 -5.87
C VAL A 20 2.73 -17.05 -5.82
N ASP A 21 3.58 -17.67 -6.65
CA ASP A 21 3.75 -19.11 -6.67
C ASP A 21 4.31 -19.63 -5.35
N ALA A 22 5.28 -18.94 -4.74
CA ALA A 22 5.81 -19.26 -3.42
C ALA A 22 4.76 -19.08 -2.30
N LEU A 23 3.92 -18.04 -2.40
CA LEU A 23 2.82 -17.82 -1.45
C LEU A 23 1.81 -19.00 -1.49
N VAL A 24 1.47 -19.46 -2.70
CA VAL A 24 0.56 -20.61 -2.91
C VAL A 24 1.21 -21.92 -2.41
N ALA A 25 2.48 -22.16 -2.71
CA ALA A 25 3.19 -23.36 -2.28
C ALA A 25 3.26 -23.49 -0.77
N ASP A 26 3.38 -22.36 -0.06
CA ASP A 26 3.52 -22.32 1.41
C ASP A 26 2.17 -22.10 2.13
N ALA A 27 1.03 -22.20 1.44
CA ALA A 27 -0.29 -21.81 1.94
C ALA A 27 -0.61 -22.40 3.33
N GLN A 28 -0.36 -23.68 3.54
CA GLN A 28 -0.60 -24.34 4.83
C GLN A 28 0.25 -23.73 5.97
N THR A 29 1.53 -23.51 5.73
CA THR A 29 2.45 -22.92 6.70
C THR A 29 2.09 -21.47 7.02
N LEU A 30 1.60 -20.75 6.02
CA LEU A 30 1.19 -19.35 6.11
C LEU A 30 -0.21 -19.19 6.70
N GLN A 31 -0.96 -20.28 6.93
CA GLN A 31 -2.34 -20.31 7.43
C GLN A 31 -3.30 -19.52 6.50
N ILE A 32 -3.11 -19.64 5.19
CA ILE A 32 -3.96 -19.07 4.15
C ILE A 32 -4.66 -20.17 3.37
N GLU A 33 -5.79 -19.85 2.73
CA GLU A 33 -6.57 -20.81 1.95
C GLU A 33 -6.59 -20.44 0.46
N ILE A 34 -6.51 -21.48 -0.39
CA ILE A 34 -6.53 -21.35 -1.84
C ILE A 34 -7.83 -21.94 -2.36
N SER A 35 -8.56 -21.17 -3.14
CA SER A 35 -9.78 -21.61 -3.83
C SER A 35 -9.85 -21.03 -5.24
N THR A 36 -10.94 -21.34 -5.96
CA THR A 36 -11.13 -20.90 -7.34
C THR A 36 -12.59 -20.52 -7.55
N LEU A 37 -12.83 -19.38 -8.17
CA LEU A 37 -14.15 -18.97 -8.61
C LEU A 37 -14.62 -19.83 -9.80
N THR A 38 -15.92 -19.81 -10.10
CA THR A 38 -16.53 -20.61 -11.17
C THR A 38 -15.96 -20.34 -12.56
N ASN A 39 -15.38 -19.14 -12.78
CA ASN A 39 -14.73 -18.76 -14.04
C ASN A 39 -13.24 -19.10 -14.11
N GLY A 40 -12.68 -19.79 -13.10
CA GLY A 40 -11.28 -20.18 -13.04
C GLY A 40 -10.34 -19.21 -12.30
N THR A 41 -10.82 -18.03 -11.89
CA THR A 41 -10.01 -17.07 -11.12
C THR A 41 -9.57 -17.64 -9.79
N ARG A 42 -8.25 -17.60 -9.50
CA ARG A 42 -7.69 -18.04 -8.21
C ARG A 42 -8.00 -17.03 -7.12
N ILE A 43 -8.40 -17.53 -5.97
CA ILE A 43 -8.57 -16.76 -4.73
C ILE A 43 -7.54 -17.24 -3.70
N ILE A 44 -6.81 -16.32 -3.12
CA ILE A 44 -5.96 -16.52 -1.96
C ILE A 44 -6.63 -15.78 -0.80
N ASP A 45 -7.26 -16.52 0.09
CA ASP A 45 -7.84 -15.98 1.32
C ASP A 45 -6.75 -15.90 2.40
N ALA A 46 -6.48 -14.71 2.89
CA ALA A 46 -5.47 -14.46 3.91
C ALA A 46 -6.06 -13.83 5.18
N GLY A 47 -7.32 -14.18 5.52
CA GLY A 47 -7.90 -13.73 6.79
C GLY A 47 -9.41 -13.64 6.84
N ILE A 48 -10.17 -14.09 5.81
CA ILE A 48 -11.65 -14.12 5.84
C ILE A 48 -12.12 -15.40 6.55
N ASN A 49 -11.77 -16.58 6.03
CA ASN A 49 -12.16 -17.89 6.57
C ASN A 49 -11.00 -18.64 7.23
N CYS A 50 -9.81 -18.07 7.23
CA CYS A 50 -8.59 -18.61 7.77
C CYS A 50 -7.87 -17.57 8.64
N PRO A 51 -6.96 -17.98 9.56
CA PRO A 51 -6.27 -17.03 10.45
C PRO A 51 -5.37 -16.04 9.74
N GLY A 52 -4.72 -16.44 8.64
CA GLY A 52 -3.61 -15.71 8.05
C GLY A 52 -2.39 -15.69 8.99
N SER A 53 -1.36 -14.96 8.60
CA SER A 53 -0.16 -14.79 9.44
C SER A 53 0.55 -13.47 9.13
N LEU A 54 1.45 -13.03 10.02
CA LEU A 54 2.31 -11.87 9.76
C LEU A 54 3.20 -12.10 8.53
N GLU A 55 3.73 -13.33 8.37
CA GLU A 55 4.56 -13.70 7.22
C GLU A 55 3.75 -13.71 5.90
N ALA A 56 2.48 -14.17 5.95
CA ALA A 56 1.58 -14.04 4.80
C ALA A 56 1.39 -12.56 4.40
N GLY A 57 1.08 -11.70 5.37
CA GLY A 57 0.93 -10.26 5.15
C GLY A 57 2.20 -9.60 4.62
N ARG A 58 3.38 -10.00 5.12
CA ARG A 58 4.68 -9.53 4.65
C ARG A 58 4.90 -9.86 3.17
N ARG A 59 4.70 -11.13 2.79
CA ARG A 59 4.83 -11.58 1.38
C ARG A 59 3.79 -10.92 0.48
N ILE A 60 2.55 -10.75 0.96
CA ILE A 60 1.49 -10.06 0.23
C ILE A 60 1.87 -8.58 -0.01
N GLY A 61 2.49 -7.92 0.97
CA GLY A 61 3.01 -6.57 0.80
C GLY A 61 4.08 -6.47 -0.29
N GLU A 62 5.02 -7.43 -0.36
CA GLU A 62 6.04 -7.50 -1.42
C GLU A 62 5.42 -7.78 -2.81
N ILE A 63 4.40 -8.66 -2.86
CA ILE A 63 3.59 -8.90 -4.06
C ILE A 63 2.90 -7.61 -4.50
N CYS A 64 2.28 -6.90 -3.56
CA CYS A 64 1.58 -5.64 -3.82
C CYS A 64 2.52 -4.57 -4.40
N MET A 65 3.80 -4.54 -3.97
CA MET A 65 4.87 -3.72 -4.52
C MET A 65 5.40 -4.20 -5.89
N GLY A 66 4.74 -5.18 -6.52
CA GLY A 66 5.16 -5.70 -7.84
C GLY A 66 6.48 -6.47 -7.80
N GLY A 67 6.89 -7.00 -6.65
CA GLY A 67 8.18 -7.69 -6.47
C GLY A 67 9.40 -6.76 -6.51
N LEU A 68 9.20 -5.43 -6.49
CA LEU A 68 10.28 -4.44 -6.58
C LEU A 68 10.70 -3.88 -5.23
N GLY A 69 10.01 -4.28 -4.15
CA GLY A 69 10.33 -3.89 -2.80
C GLY A 69 10.56 -5.10 -1.90
N THR A 70 11.14 -4.84 -0.74
CA THR A 70 11.36 -5.82 0.32
C THR A 70 10.80 -5.31 1.65
N ALA A 71 10.27 -6.23 2.45
CA ALA A 71 9.75 -5.92 3.77
C ALA A 71 10.34 -6.88 4.81
N THR A 72 10.77 -6.36 5.94
CA THR A 72 11.35 -7.14 7.05
C THR A 72 10.75 -6.71 8.38
N LEU A 73 10.40 -7.69 9.21
CA LEU A 73 10.00 -7.44 10.59
C LEU A 73 11.19 -6.99 11.41
N GLY A 74 10.94 -6.06 12.31
CA GLY A 74 11.97 -5.50 13.18
C GLY A 74 11.39 -4.87 14.44
N THR A 75 12.22 -4.09 15.10
CA THR A 75 11.83 -3.29 16.25
C THR A 75 12.15 -1.82 16.00
N ASN A 76 11.33 -0.93 16.53
CA ASN A 76 11.54 0.51 16.50
C ASN A 76 11.62 1.03 17.93
N SER A 77 12.77 1.58 18.31
CA SER A 77 13.01 2.17 19.64
C SER A 77 12.27 3.49 19.85
N GLY A 78 11.65 4.05 18.80
CA GLY A 78 10.86 5.28 18.91
C GLY A 78 9.55 5.13 19.70
N PHE A 79 9.10 3.89 19.96
CA PHE A 79 7.87 3.59 20.71
C PHE A 79 8.13 2.58 21.81
N ALA A 80 8.27 3.06 23.04
CA ALA A 80 8.59 2.21 24.19
C ALA A 80 7.53 1.14 24.48
N ASN A 81 6.25 1.47 24.28
CA ASN A 81 5.13 0.56 24.57
C ASN A 81 4.77 -0.38 23.41
N TRP A 82 5.24 -0.08 22.18
CA TRP A 82 4.94 -0.88 20.99
C TRP A 82 6.14 -0.93 20.03
N PRO A 83 7.12 -1.79 20.29
CA PRO A 83 8.37 -1.81 19.52
C PRO A 83 8.27 -2.52 18.16
N TRP A 84 7.21 -3.28 17.92
CA TRP A 84 7.08 -4.11 16.70
C TRP A 84 6.82 -3.26 15.48
N SER A 85 7.68 -3.39 14.48
CA SER A 85 7.63 -2.62 13.25
C SER A 85 7.97 -3.45 12.04
N VAL A 86 7.63 -2.92 10.88
CA VAL A 86 8.10 -3.40 9.58
C VAL A 86 8.98 -2.34 8.93
N ASN A 87 10.09 -2.80 8.34
CA ASN A 87 10.99 -2.00 7.51
C ASN A 87 10.68 -2.30 6.06
N VAL A 88 10.58 -1.27 5.22
CA VAL A 88 10.22 -1.35 3.81
C VAL A 88 11.25 -0.63 2.98
N HIS A 89 11.73 -1.26 1.92
CA HIS A 89 12.64 -0.65 0.97
C HIS A 89 12.16 -0.91 -0.45
N ALA A 90 12.23 0.11 -1.31
CA ALA A 90 11.96 -0.02 -2.74
C ALA A 90 12.98 0.79 -3.54
N ARG A 91 13.78 0.12 -4.34
CA ARG A 91 14.80 0.73 -5.22
C ARG A 91 14.24 1.43 -6.47
N THR A 92 12.98 1.26 -6.75
CA THR A 92 12.21 1.95 -7.80
C THR A 92 10.87 2.38 -7.22
N PRO A 93 10.86 3.30 -6.22
CA PRO A 93 9.68 3.57 -5.41
C PRO A 93 8.50 4.09 -6.24
N VAL A 94 8.76 4.82 -7.32
CA VAL A 94 7.70 5.30 -8.22
C VAL A 94 6.91 4.13 -8.81
N LEU A 95 7.60 3.16 -9.42
CA LEU A 95 6.93 2.01 -10.03
C LEU A 95 6.38 1.05 -8.97
N SER A 96 7.17 0.75 -7.94
CA SER A 96 6.79 -0.16 -6.85
C SER A 96 5.55 0.34 -6.10
N CYS A 97 5.57 1.59 -5.66
CA CYS A 97 4.52 2.16 -4.83
C CYS A 97 3.35 2.69 -5.66
N LEU A 98 3.59 3.58 -6.62
CA LEU A 98 2.52 4.22 -7.38
C LEU A 98 2.05 3.35 -8.55
N GLY A 99 2.96 2.74 -9.30
CA GLY A 99 2.63 1.88 -10.43
C GLY A 99 2.06 0.51 -10.03
N SER A 100 2.29 0.04 -8.79
CA SER A 100 1.79 -1.26 -8.32
C SER A 100 1.00 -1.15 -7.02
N GLN A 101 1.62 -0.80 -5.88
CA GLN A 101 1.03 -0.94 -4.54
C GLN A 101 -0.16 -0.01 -4.27
N TYR A 102 -0.21 1.18 -4.83
CA TYR A 102 -1.30 2.14 -4.63
C TYR A 102 -2.67 1.51 -4.89
N ALA A 103 -3.66 1.79 -4.04
CA ALA A 103 -5.00 1.23 -4.13
C ALA A 103 -5.93 2.12 -4.97
N GLY A 104 -5.57 2.35 -6.24
CA GLY A 104 -6.24 3.31 -7.12
C GLY A 104 -7.37 2.74 -7.98
N TRP A 105 -7.50 1.42 -8.08
CA TRP A 105 -8.49 0.82 -8.97
C TRP A 105 -9.81 0.51 -8.26
N SER A 106 -10.83 1.33 -8.49
CA SER A 106 -12.17 1.11 -7.96
C SER A 106 -12.85 -0.07 -8.68
N LEU A 107 -13.20 -1.10 -7.91
CA LEU A 107 -13.91 -2.31 -8.34
C LEU A 107 -15.26 -2.38 -7.65
N SER A 108 -16.33 -2.49 -8.42
CA SER A 108 -17.69 -2.57 -7.88
C SER A 108 -18.58 -3.46 -8.73
N HIS A 109 -19.50 -4.14 -8.06
CA HIS A 109 -20.61 -4.87 -8.64
C HIS A 109 -21.86 -4.73 -7.76
N LYS A 110 -23.03 -4.64 -8.38
CA LYS A 110 -24.32 -4.58 -7.68
C LYS A 110 -25.30 -5.50 -8.38
N ASP A 111 -25.91 -6.38 -7.62
CA ASP A 111 -26.97 -7.30 -8.04
C ASP A 111 -28.09 -7.37 -7.01
N ASP A 112 -29.02 -8.31 -7.17
CA ASP A 112 -30.13 -8.54 -6.24
C ASP A 112 -29.67 -9.07 -4.86
N ASN A 113 -28.45 -9.63 -4.76
CA ASN A 113 -27.87 -10.17 -3.54
C ASN A 113 -27.09 -9.10 -2.73
N GLY A 114 -26.88 -7.91 -3.30
CA GLY A 114 -26.22 -6.81 -2.63
C GLY A 114 -25.22 -6.03 -3.47
N GLN A 115 -24.32 -5.35 -2.77
CA GLN A 115 -23.26 -4.57 -3.40
C GLN A 115 -21.89 -5.06 -2.95
N PHE A 116 -20.98 -5.21 -3.90
CA PHE A 116 -19.54 -5.37 -3.67
C PHE A 116 -18.82 -4.07 -4.05
N PHE A 117 -17.88 -3.66 -3.22
CA PHE A 117 -16.97 -2.57 -3.49
C PHE A 117 -15.61 -2.89 -2.89
N ALA A 118 -14.54 -2.62 -3.65
CA ALA A 118 -13.18 -2.71 -3.19
C ALA A 118 -12.28 -1.74 -3.98
N LEU A 119 -11.17 -1.34 -3.36
CA LEU A 119 -10.06 -0.72 -4.07
C LEU A 119 -9.01 -1.79 -4.36
N GLY A 120 -8.72 -1.98 -5.64
CA GLY A 120 -7.70 -2.91 -6.09
C GLY A 120 -6.31 -2.30 -6.05
N SER A 121 -5.36 -3.05 -5.52
CA SER A 121 -3.94 -2.72 -5.51
C SER A 121 -3.12 -3.89 -6.07
N GLY A 122 -1.85 -3.63 -6.40
CA GLY A 122 -0.96 -4.63 -6.97
C GLY A 122 -0.75 -4.50 -8.47
N PRO A 123 0.06 -5.40 -9.06
CA PRO A 123 0.57 -5.26 -10.41
C PRO A 123 -0.49 -5.32 -11.52
N GLY A 124 -1.67 -5.86 -11.26
CA GLY A 124 -2.76 -5.87 -12.24
C GLY A 124 -3.24 -4.48 -12.64
N ARG A 125 -3.05 -3.47 -11.78
CA ARG A 125 -3.32 -2.07 -12.13
C ARG A 125 -2.47 -1.60 -13.32
N ALA A 126 -1.18 -1.93 -13.29
CA ALA A 126 -0.24 -1.61 -14.36
C ALA A 126 -0.56 -2.33 -15.68
N LEU A 127 -1.06 -3.56 -15.58
CA LEU A 127 -1.49 -4.33 -16.75
C LEU A 127 -2.76 -3.73 -17.39
N ALA A 128 -3.74 -3.36 -16.57
CA ALA A 128 -4.96 -2.71 -17.03
C ALA A 128 -4.71 -1.27 -17.55
N GLY A 129 -3.83 -0.50 -16.88
CA GLY A 129 -3.42 0.85 -17.28
C GLY A 129 -4.58 1.84 -17.41
N ARG A 130 -5.60 1.74 -16.55
CA ARG A 130 -6.84 2.53 -16.67
C ARG A 130 -6.82 3.87 -15.95
N GLU A 131 -5.96 4.00 -14.95
CA GLU A 131 -5.85 5.22 -14.15
C GLU A 131 -5.02 6.28 -14.89
N GLU A 132 -5.34 7.56 -14.68
CA GLU A 132 -4.60 8.68 -15.28
C GLU A 132 -3.12 8.66 -14.89
N LEU A 133 -2.84 8.21 -13.68
CA LEU A 133 -1.48 8.01 -13.15
C LEU A 133 -0.58 7.23 -14.11
N PHE A 134 -1.09 6.19 -14.80
CA PHE A 134 -0.27 5.43 -15.76
C PHE A 134 0.11 6.21 -17.00
N LYS A 135 -0.71 7.19 -17.41
CA LYS A 135 -0.35 8.11 -18.49
C LYS A 135 0.75 9.07 -18.05
N GLU A 136 0.67 9.58 -16.80
CA GLU A 136 1.70 10.44 -16.21
C GLU A 136 3.02 9.69 -16.06
N LEU A 137 2.99 8.44 -15.58
CA LEU A 137 4.16 7.59 -15.44
C LEU A 137 4.74 7.14 -16.80
N GLY A 138 3.96 7.21 -17.88
CA GLY A 138 4.33 6.67 -19.18
C GLY A 138 4.56 5.16 -19.15
N TYR A 139 3.91 4.45 -18.22
CA TYR A 139 4.12 3.01 -17.99
C TYR A 139 2.83 2.22 -18.22
N LYS A 140 2.95 1.13 -18.95
CA LYS A 140 1.94 0.09 -19.09
C LYS A 140 2.63 -1.27 -19.16
N ASP A 141 2.21 -2.19 -18.30
CA ASP A 141 2.79 -3.54 -18.26
C ASP A 141 2.22 -4.44 -19.36
N GLN A 142 2.92 -5.54 -19.61
CA GLN A 142 2.50 -6.61 -20.51
C GLN A 142 2.81 -7.95 -19.85
N ALA A 143 1.78 -8.75 -19.63
CA ALA A 143 1.88 -10.08 -19.02
C ALA A 143 0.65 -10.94 -19.35
N ASP A 144 0.79 -12.25 -19.29
CA ASP A 144 -0.30 -13.22 -19.53
C ASP A 144 -1.07 -13.55 -18.24
N SER A 145 -0.54 -13.17 -17.08
CA SER A 145 -1.16 -13.39 -15.75
C SER A 145 -0.96 -12.18 -14.85
N THR A 146 -1.85 -12.04 -13.87
CA THR A 146 -1.76 -10.94 -12.91
C THR A 146 -2.33 -11.27 -11.56
N VAL A 147 -2.01 -10.42 -10.57
CA VAL A 147 -2.56 -10.46 -9.23
C VAL A 147 -3.07 -9.09 -8.80
N ILE A 148 -4.22 -9.09 -8.11
CA ILE A 148 -4.81 -7.93 -7.44
C ILE A 148 -4.99 -8.27 -5.96
N VAL A 149 -4.60 -7.36 -5.09
CA VAL A 149 -4.81 -7.43 -3.64
C VAL A 149 -6.02 -6.58 -3.29
N LEU A 150 -6.96 -7.16 -2.53
CA LEU A 150 -8.20 -6.52 -2.09
C LEU A 150 -8.29 -6.53 -0.56
N GLU A 151 -8.50 -5.37 0.03
CA GLU A 151 -8.80 -5.24 1.47
C GLU A 151 -10.31 -5.42 1.68
N VAL A 152 -10.75 -6.66 1.77
CA VAL A 152 -12.17 -7.03 1.87
C VAL A 152 -12.38 -8.14 2.89
N ASP A 153 -13.60 -8.19 3.46
CA ASP A 153 -14.07 -9.21 4.41
C ASP A 153 -15.00 -10.25 3.77
N LYS A 154 -15.18 -10.19 2.45
CA LYS A 154 -15.99 -11.13 1.66
C LYS A 154 -15.37 -11.39 0.30
N PHE A 155 -15.68 -12.55 -0.26
CA PHE A 155 -15.22 -12.90 -1.60
C PHE A 155 -15.84 -11.99 -2.66
N PRO A 156 -15.06 -11.60 -3.69
CA PRO A 156 -15.59 -10.86 -4.83
C PRO A 156 -16.52 -11.77 -5.64
N PRO A 157 -17.62 -11.22 -6.19
CA PRO A 157 -18.45 -11.93 -7.14
C PRO A 157 -17.69 -12.20 -8.45
N VAL A 158 -18.11 -13.23 -9.19
CA VAL A 158 -17.44 -13.67 -10.43
C VAL A 158 -17.40 -12.55 -11.48
N GLU A 159 -18.40 -11.69 -11.52
CA GLU A 159 -18.51 -10.55 -12.44
C GLU A 159 -17.41 -9.51 -12.23
N VAL A 160 -16.94 -9.34 -10.98
CA VAL A 160 -15.78 -8.49 -10.69
C VAL A 160 -14.51 -9.11 -11.27
N ALA A 161 -14.34 -10.41 -11.14
CA ALA A 161 -13.19 -11.12 -11.70
C ALA A 161 -13.17 -11.07 -13.23
N GLU A 162 -14.32 -11.28 -13.88
CA GLU A 162 -14.48 -11.17 -15.32
C GLU A 162 -14.12 -9.77 -15.84
N LYS A 163 -14.65 -8.73 -15.19
CA LYS A 163 -14.33 -7.34 -15.52
C LYS A 163 -12.85 -7.01 -15.37
N VAL A 164 -12.19 -7.53 -14.32
CA VAL A 164 -10.76 -7.32 -14.12
C VAL A 164 -9.94 -8.05 -15.19
N ALA A 165 -10.27 -9.31 -15.49
CA ALA A 165 -9.60 -10.09 -16.52
C ALA A 165 -9.74 -9.44 -17.90
N GLU A 166 -10.94 -8.99 -18.27
CA GLU A 166 -11.20 -8.24 -19.50
C GLU A 166 -10.36 -6.97 -19.59
N ASN A 167 -10.33 -6.17 -18.53
CA ASN A 167 -9.56 -4.92 -18.49
C ASN A 167 -8.04 -5.14 -18.58
N CYS A 168 -7.56 -6.28 -18.07
CA CYS A 168 -6.16 -6.69 -18.18
C CYS A 168 -5.84 -7.39 -19.50
N GLY A 169 -6.84 -7.75 -20.31
CA GLY A 169 -6.65 -8.48 -21.56
C GLY A 169 -6.16 -9.92 -21.36
N ILE A 170 -6.50 -10.55 -20.24
CA ILE A 170 -6.12 -11.92 -19.89
C ILE A 170 -7.34 -12.82 -19.70
N LYS A 171 -7.12 -14.13 -19.67
CA LYS A 171 -8.16 -15.08 -19.26
C LYS A 171 -8.40 -15.03 -17.75
N ALA A 172 -9.63 -15.29 -17.30
CA ALA A 172 -9.97 -15.32 -15.88
C ALA A 172 -9.12 -16.33 -15.07
N GLU A 173 -8.75 -17.45 -15.65
CA GLU A 173 -7.88 -18.48 -15.05
C GLU A 173 -6.44 -17.98 -14.75
N ASN A 174 -6.03 -16.90 -15.39
CA ASN A 174 -4.73 -16.24 -15.20
C ASN A 174 -4.79 -15.06 -14.23
N LEU A 175 -5.96 -14.79 -13.64
CA LEU A 175 -6.14 -13.79 -12.59
C LEU A 175 -6.06 -14.44 -11.21
N THR A 176 -5.35 -13.80 -10.30
CA THR A 176 -5.34 -14.14 -8.88
C THR A 176 -5.83 -12.94 -8.06
N PHE A 177 -6.83 -13.14 -7.22
CA PHE A 177 -7.15 -12.20 -6.14
C PHE A 177 -6.55 -12.67 -4.83
N ILE A 178 -5.93 -11.75 -4.08
CA ILE A 178 -5.50 -11.96 -2.70
C ILE A 178 -6.40 -11.11 -1.81
N LEU A 179 -7.09 -11.76 -0.85
CA LEU A 179 -8.06 -11.12 0.02
C LEU A 179 -7.47 -10.96 1.44
N THR A 180 -7.39 -9.71 1.90
CA THR A 180 -6.82 -9.38 3.21
C THR A 180 -7.76 -8.46 3.97
N PRO A 181 -8.63 -8.99 4.87
CA PRO A 181 -9.43 -8.11 5.73
C PRO A 181 -8.54 -7.19 6.56
N THR A 182 -8.88 -5.91 6.66
CA THR A 182 -8.11 -4.89 7.40
C THR A 182 -7.80 -5.31 8.84
N ALA A 183 -8.74 -6.00 9.50
CA ALA A 183 -8.59 -6.48 10.87
C ALA A 183 -7.81 -7.79 11.02
N SER A 184 -7.48 -8.48 9.91
CA SER A 184 -6.74 -9.74 9.95
C SER A 184 -5.25 -9.52 10.23
N ILE A 185 -4.56 -10.57 10.70
CA ILE A 185 -3.11 -10.53 10.95
C ILE A 185 -2.33 -10.22 9.66
N ALA A 186 -2.74 -10.80 8.54
CA ALA A 186 -2.12 -10.49 7.25
C ALA A 186 -2.48 -9.08 6.77
N GLY A 187 -3.71 -8.62 7.02
CA GLY A 187 -4.18 -7.28 6.65
C GLY A 187 -3.38 -6.17 7.33
N VAL A 188 -3.25 -6.19 8.66
CA VAL A 188 -2.49 -5.16 9.39
C VAL A 188 -1.04 -5.10 8.95
N MET A 189 -0.43 -6.25 8.60
CA MET A 189 0.95 -6.29 8.11
C MET A 189 1.08 -5.70 6.70
N GLN A 190 0.25 -6.11 5.74
CA GLN A 190 0.35 -5.58 4.38
C GLN A 190 0.02 -4.10 4.31
N ILE A 191 -0.88 -3.59 5.20
CA ILE A 191 -1.18 -2.15 5.30
C ILE A 191 0.02 -1.41 5.90
N ALA A 192 0.66 -1.94 6.94
CA ALA A 192 1.87 -1.33 7.50
C ALA A 192 2.97 -1.15 6.43
N ILE A 193 3.11 -2.09 5.50
CA ILE A 193 4.09 -2.02 4.40
C ILE A 193 3.79 -0.87 3.42
N ARG A 194 2.60 -0.27 3.46
CA ARG A 194 2.25 0.89 2.62
C ARG A 194 2.88 2.21 3.07
N VAL A 195 3.62 2.24 4.17
CA VAL A 195 4.23 3.48 4.68
C VAL A 195 5.03 4.25 3.64
N LEU A 196 5.77 3.55 2.77
CA LEU A 196 6.51 4.18 1.68
C LEU A 196 5.59 4.60 0.53
N GLU A 197 4.58 3.78 0.20
CA GLU A 197 3.58 4.10 -0.83
C GLU A 197 2.81 5.38 -0.48
N VAL A 198 2.37 5.51 0.78
CA VAL A 198 1.67 6.72 1.28
C VAL A 198 2.56 7.97 1.15
N ALA A 199 3.86 7.85 1.44
CA ALA A 199 4.81 8.95 1.21
C ALA A 199 4.96 9.29 -0.28
N MET A 200 5.02 8.28 -1.15
CA MET A 200 5.11 8.49 -2.60
C MET A 200 3.84 9.15 -3.16
N HIS A 201 2.65 8.74 -2.67
CA HIS A 201 1.39 9.37 -3.02
C HIS A 201 1.38 10.84 -2.57
N LYS A 202 1.82 11.15 -1.34
CA LYS A 202 1.94 12.52 -0.85
C LYS A 202 2.89 13.37 -1.70
N ALA A 203 4.04 12.82 -2.12
CA ALA A 203 4.97 13.52 -3.01
C ALA A 203 4.32 13.84 -4.37
N HIS A 204 3.51 12.91 -4.91
CA HIS A 204 2.72 13.12 -6.13
C HIS A 204 1.68 14.23 -5.97
N GLU A 205 0.89 14.22 -4.90
CA GLU A 205 -0.09 15.26 -4.57
C GLU A 205 0.54 16.66 -4.36
N LEU A 206 1.78 16.69 -3.88
CA LEU A 206 2.58 17.92 -3.77
C LEU A 206 3.20 18.35 -5.12
N HIS A 207 2.90 17.64 -6.20
CA HIS A 207 3.45 17.86 -7.55
C HIS A 207 4.98 17.85 -7.61
N PHE A 208 5.62 17.04 -6.75
CA PHE A 208 7.05 16.83 -6.84
C PHE A 208 7.38 15.96 -8.07
N PRO A 209 8.36 16.33 -8.90
CA PRO A 209 8.73 15.55 -10.09
C PRO A 209 9.16 14.14 -9.70
N LEU A 210 8.33 13.14 -10.01
CA LEU A 210 8.52 11.75 -9.57
C LEU A 210 9.82 11.13 -10.12
N GLU A 211 10.24 11.53 -11.31
CA GLU A 211 11.50 11.11 -11.93
C GLU A 211 12.76 11.52 -11.14
N LYS A 212 12.63 12.46 -10.21
CA LYS A 212 13.70 12.87 -9.30
C LYS A 212 13.84 11.96 -8.07
N ILE A 213 12.84 11.09 -7.80
CA ILE A 213 12.90 10.16 -6.66
C ILE A 213 13.64 8.90 -7.09
N VAL A 214 14.80 8.65 -6.47
CA VAL A 214 15.75 7.61 -6.87
C VAL A 214 15.57 6.34 -6.05
N ASP A 215 15.32 6.48 -4.76
CA ASP A 215 15.22 5.36 -3.82
C ASP A 215 14.34 5.76 -2.63
N GLY A 216 13.83 4.79 -1.88
CA GLY A 216 12.97 5.05 -0.73
C GLY A 216 13.00 3.94 0.31
N TYR A 217 12.99 4.36 1.57
CA TYR A 217 12.98 3.48 2.73
C TYR A 217 11.94 3.98 3.75
N GLY A 218 11.20 3.04 4.35
CA GLY A 218 10.20 3.36 5.36
C GLY A 218 10.19 2.40 6.54
N VAL A 219 9.77 2.90 7.70
CA VAL A 219 9.54 2.10 8.91
C VAL A 219 8.21 2.53 9.49
N THR A 220 7.38 1.56 9.90
CA THR A 220 6.12 1.83 10.61
C THR A 220 5.82 0.76 11.63
N PRO A 221 5.17 1.10 12.77
CA PRO A 221 4.62 0.10 13.67
C PRO A 221 3.59 -0.80 12.97
N VAL A 222 3.60 -2.08 13.30
CA VAL A 222 2.52 -2.99 12.87
C VAL A 222 1.39 -2.88 13.86
N ALA A 223 0.22 -2.40 13.41
CA ALA A 223 -0.93 -2.19 14.28
C ALA A 223 -1.43 -3.49 14.93
N PRO A 224 -2.02 -3.44 16.15
CA PRO A 224 -2.69 -4.60 16.73
C PRO A 224 -3.82 -5.09 15.82
N PRO A 225 -3.84 -6.39 15.44
CA PRO A 225 -4.93 -6.96 14.65
C PRO A 225 -6.23 -7.09 15.47
N GLY A 226 -7.34 -7.33 14.79
CA GLY A 226 -8.66 -7.57 15.40
C GLY A 226 -9.46 -6.31 15.65
N GLY A 227 -10.59 -6.48 16.32
CA GLY A 227 -11.62 -5.46 16.45
C GLY A 227 -12.57 -5.43 15.27
N ASP A 228 -13.47 -4.44 15.28
CA ASP A 228 -14.31 -4.16 14.12
C ASP A 228 -13.53 -3.44 13.01
N PHE A 229 -14.14 -3.33 11.84
CA PHE A 229 -13.53 -2.68 10.68
C PHE A 229 -13.05 -1.25 10.99
N MET A 230 -13.84 -0.48 11.72
CA MET A 230 -13.53 0.92 12.05
C MET A 230 -12.33 1.04 12.99
N THR A 231 -12.26 0.16 13.98
CA THR A 231 -11.12 0.07 14.91
C THR A 231 -9.85 -0.31 14.16
N ALA A 232 -9.92 -1.35 13.33
CA ALA A 232 -8.77 -1.82 12.54
C ALA A 232 -8.29 -0.76 11.54
N MET A 233 -9.21 -0.14 10.81
CA MET A 233 -8.91 0.94 9.86
C MET A 233 -8.29 2.15 10.57
N GLY A 234 -8.82 2.54 11.73
CA GLY A 234 -8.24 3.61 12.55
C GLY A 234 -6.80 3.29 12.92
N ARG A 235 -6.55 2.14 13.54
CA ARG A 235 -5.22 1.72 14.01
C ARG A 235 -4.19 1.60 12.88
N THR A 236 -4.57 1.05 11.75
CA THR A 236 -3.65 0.88 10.60
C THR A 236 -3.27 2.21 9.96
N ASN A 237 -4.20 3.16 9.85
CA ASN A 237 -3.89 4.52 9.42
C ASN A 237 -3.00 5.22 10.45
N ASP A 238 -3.37 5.20 11.73
CA ASP A 238 -2.62 5.87 12.81
C ASP A 238 -1.20 5.34 12.97
N ALA A 239 -0.97 4.05 12.69
CA ALA A 239 0.36 3.48 12.63
C ALA A 239 1.28 4.25 11.67
N ILE A 240 0.75 4.67 10.52
CA ILE A 240 1.49 5.45 9.51
C ILE A 240 1.52 6.93 9.91
N LEU A 241 0.36 7.51 10.23
CA LEU A 241 0.20 8.95 10.50
C LEU A 241 1.02 9.42 11.70
N PHE A 242 1.13 8.60 12.75
CA PHE A 242 1.81 8.94 13.99
C PHE A 242 3.12 8.18 14.19
N GLY A 243 3.23 6.99 13.60
CA GLY A 243 4.35 6.07 13.80
C GLY A 243 5.23 5.85 12.58
N GLY A 244 4.77 6.23 11.39
CA GLY A 244 5.51 6.06 10.14
C GLY A 244 6.68 7.03 10.01
N GLN A 245 7.84 6.52 9.58
CA GLN A 245 9.00 7.31 9.22
C GLN A 245 9.49 6.88 7.84
N VAL A 246 9.73 7.85 6.96
CA VAL A 246 10.20 7.58 5.60
C VAL A 246 11.43 8.42 5.29
N GLN A 247 12.36 7.82 4.55
CA GLN A 247 13.47 8.52 3.90
C GLN A 247 13.35 8.35 2.39
N LEU A 248 13.33 9.48 1.67
CA LEU A 248 13.40 9.53 0.22
C LEU A 248 14.76 10.05 -0.22
N PHE A 249 15.34 9.42 -1.24
CA PHE A 249 16.54 9.86 -1.90
C PHE A 249 16.18 10.52 -3.21
N VAL A 250 16.59 11.78 -3.41
CA VAL A 250 16.17 12.57 -4.56
C VAL A 250 17.34 13.15 -5.33
N ASN A 251 17.24 13.15 -6.65
CA ASN A 251 18.15 13.87 -7.55
C ASN A 251 17.54 15.24 -7.85
N ALA A 252 17.68 16.18 -6.93
CA ALA A 252 17.07 17.50 -6.97
C ALA A 252 18.05 18.58 -6.45
N SER A 253 17.64 19.82 -6.38
CA SER A 253 18.35 20.86 -5.62
C SER A 253 18.10 20.70 -4.11
N ASP A 254 18.98 21.28 -3.29
CA ASP A 254 18.80 21.30 -1.83
C ASP A 254 17.50 22.00 -1.41
N ASP A 255 17.12 23.06 -2.12
CA ASP A 255 15.89 23.82 -1.83
C ASP A 255 14.64 22.98 -2.17
N GLU A 256 14.64 22.26 -3.28
CA GLU A 256 13.54 21.33 -3.62
C GLU A 256 13.42 20.18 -2.60
N ALA A 257 14.56 19.58 -2.21
CA ALA A 257 14.59 18.51 -1.23
C ALA A 257 14.10 18.99 0.15
N LYS A 258 14.50 20.20 0.56
CA LYS A 258 14.03 20.83 1.79
C LYS A 258 12.54 21.12 1.76
N ALA A 259 12.06 21.75 0.68
CA ALA A 259 10.65 22.09 0.51
C ALA A 259 9.74 20.85 0.51
N LEU A 260 10.21 19.74 -0.10
CA LEU A 260 9.50 18.46 -0.07
C LEU A 260 9.44 17.94 1.37
N ALA A 261 10.57 17.87 2.08
CA ALA A 261 10.62 17.38 3.45
C ALA A 261 9.65 18.14 4.37
N GLU A 262 9.61 19.47 4.27
CA GLU A 262 8.77 20.33 5.12
C GLU A 262 7.27 20.17 4.87
N LYS A 263 6.84 19.79 3.64
CA LYS A 263 5.42 19.69 3.26
C LYS A 263 4.85 18.27 3.40
N MET A 264 5.69 17.26 3.48
CA MET A 264 5.24 15.88 3.46
C MET A 264 4.57 15.38 4.74
N PRO A 265 5.08 15.64 5.97
CA PRO A 265 4.59 14.97 7.17
C PRO A 265 3.09 15.12 7.40
N SER A 266 2.48 14.12 8.04
CA SER A 266 1.02 14.08 8.35
C SER A 266 0.56 15.28 9.17
N ASN A 267 1.43 15.84 10.03
CA ASN A 267 1.11 17.02 10.86
C ASN A 267 1.01 18.34 10.07
N THR A 268 1.21 18.33 8.76
CA THR A 268 0.90 19.47 7.87
C THR A 268 -0.57 19.55 7.52
N SER A 269 -1.34 18.50 7.78
CA SER A 269 -2.78 18.45 7.56
C SER A 269 -3.56 19.19 8.65
N SER A 270 -4.65 19.84 8.24
CA SER A 270 -5.63 20.47 9.17
C SER A 270 -6.36 19.46 10.06
N ASP A 271 -6.45 18.21 9.65
CA ASP A 271 -7.11 17.12 10.38
C ASP A 271 -6.22 16.41 11.40
N TYR A 272 -4.91 16.72 11.41
CA TYR A 272 -3.97 16.09 12.33
C TYR A 272 -4.27 16.40 13.80
N GLY A 273 -3.96 15.47 14.71
CA GLY A 273 -3.97 15.69 16.16
C GLY A 273 -4.98 14.85 16.95
N ARG A 274 -5.68 13.94 16.30
CA ARG A 274 -6.57 12.94 16.91
C ARG A 274 -6.57 11.63 16.13
N PRO A 275 -6.95 10.49 16.73
CA PRO A 275 -7.02 9.21 16.03
C PRO A 275 -7.89 9.25 14.78
N PHE A 276 -7.47 8.54 13.73
CA PHE A 276 -8.15 8.54 12.44
C PHE A 276 -9.61 8.09 12.51
N ALA A 277 -9.94 7.10 13.35
CA ALA A 277 -11.32 6.67 13.54
C ALA A 277 -12.24 7.82 14.05
N GLU A 278 -11.72 8.71 14.87
CA GLU A 278 -12.46 9.90 15.36
C GLU A 278 -12.63 10.94 14.26
N ILE A 279 -11.58 11.16 13.44
CA ILE A 279 -11.63 12.05 12.27
C ILE A 279 -12.70 11.56 11.30
N PHE A 280 -12.63 10.29 10.91
CA PHE A 280 -13.54 9.68 9.95
C PHE A 280 -15.00 9.72 10.43
N LYS A 281 -15.23 9.43 11.72
CA LYS A 281 -16.56 9.58 12.33
C LYS A 281 -17.06 11.03 12.29
N SER A 282 -16.20 12.02 12.48
CA SER A 282 -16.61 13.44 12.47
C SER A 282 -17.04 13.93 11.08
N TYR A 283 -16.68 13.21 10.04
CA TYR A 283 -17.09 13.43 8.64
C TYR A 283 -18.20 12.48 8.18
N ASP A 284 -18.96 11.90 9.11
CA ASP A 284 -20.06 10.97 8.83
C ASP A 284 -19.61 9.76 7.95
N TYR A 285 -18.37 9.30 8.17
CA TYR A 285 -17.74 8.21 7.41
C TYR A 285 -17.58 8.50 5.90
N ASP A 286 -17.51 9.76 5.53
CA ASP A 286 -17.22 10.20 4.18
C ASP A 286 -15.72 10.45 4.00
N PHE A 287 -15.04 9.50 3.35
CA PHE A 287 -13.60 9.53 3.15
C PHE A 287 -13.15 10.75 2.31
N PHE A 288 -14.00 11.24 1.41
CA PHE A 288 -13.68 12.38 0.55
C PHE A 288 -13.69 13.73 1.28
N LYS A 289 -14.21 13.78 2.50
CA LYS A 289 -14.16 14.99 3.33
C LYS A 289 -12.89 15.09 4.18
N VAL A 290 -12.19 13.97 4.39
CA VAL A 290 -10.92 13.98 5.11
C VAL A 290 -9.88 14.71 4.26
N ASP A 291 -9.12 15.61 4.90
CA ASP A 291 -8.00 16.29 4.22
C ASP A 291 -7.00 15.27 3.67
N GLY A 292 -6.90 15.15 2.35
CA GLY A 292 -5.98 14.23 1.68
C GLY A 292 -4.51 14.41 2.09
N MET A 293 -4.15 15.60 2.57
CA MET A 293 -2.82 15.89 3.08
C MET A 293 -2.51 15.15 4.40
N LEU A 294 -3.51 14.61 5.10
CA LEU A 294 -3.32 13.79 6.28
C LEU A 294 -2.58 12.48 5.98
N PHE A 295 -2.91 11.84 4.85
CA PHE A 295 -2.35 10.53 4.49
C PHE A 295 -0.87 10.64 4.13
N SER A 296 -0.02 10.60 5.16
CA SER A 296 1.43 10.72 5.05
C SER A 296 2.10 10.19 6.32
N PRO A 297 3.39 9.80 6.26
CA PRO A 297 4.13 9.42 7.47
C PRO A 297 4.26 10.56 8.47
N GLY A 298 4.33 10.22 9.76
CA GLY A 298 4.54 11.22 10.83
C GLY A 298 5.88 11.95 10.71
N LYS A 299 6.93 11.26 10.24
CA LYS A 299 8.26 11.83 10.05
C LYS A 299 8.81 11.53 8.67
N VAL A 300 9.38 12.53 8.02
CA VAL A 300 9.99 12.42 6.69
C VAL A 300 11.41 12.97 6.69
N ILE A 301 12.29 12.26 5.99
CA ILE A 301 13.66 12.66 5.69
C ILE A 301 13.80 12.65 4.17
N VAL A 302 14.31 13.74 3.59
CA VAL A 302 14.62 13.82 2.15
C VAL A 302 16.11 14.10 2.00
N THR A 303 16.81 13.21 1.32
CA THR A 303 18.26 13.30 1.07
C THR A 303 18.52 13.62 -0.39
N ASN A 304 19.18 14.74 -0.65
CA ASN A 304 19.68 15.07 -1.99
C ASN A 304 20.92 14.24 -2.31
N VAL A 305 20.84 13.33 -3.28
CA VAL A 305 21.95 12.43 -3.63
C VAL A 305 23.15 13.15 -4.26
N ASN A 306 22.95 14.37 -4.80
CA ASN A 306 24.03 15.15 -5.42
C ASN A 306 24.95 15.83 -4.38
N THR A 307 24.39 16.23 -3.24
CA THR A 307 25.12 17.00 -2.22
C THR A 307 25.31 16.22 -0.92
N GLY A 308 24.55 15.11 -0.71
CA GLY A 308 24.51 14.35 0.53
C GLY A 308 23.77 15.06 1.66
N LYS A 309 23.20 16.25 1.43
CA LYS A 309 22.40 16.94 2.45
C LYS A 309 21.06 16.27 2.66
N SER A 310 20.68 16.18 3.92
CA SER A 310 19.41 15.60 4.37
C SER A 310 18.59 16.64 5.11
N PHE A 311 17.31 16.70 4.81
CA PHE A 311 16.33 17.58 5.43
C PHE A 311 15.26 16.71 6.09
N SER A 312 14.90 17.04 7.34
CA SER A 312 13.94 16.27 8.13
C SER A 312 12.84 17.17 8.65
N ALA A 313 11.59 16.69 8.57
CA ALA A 313 10.44 17.37 9.15
C ALA A 313 9.44 16.34 9.71
N GLY A 314 8.49 16.82 10.53
CA GLY A 314 7.57 15.99 11.27
C GLY A 314 8.23 15.27 12.44
N GLU A 315 7.42 14.54 13.18
CA GLU A 315 7.85 13.79 14.37
C GLU A 315 6.97 12.56 14.59
N LEU A 316 7.49 11.59 15.34
CA LEU A 316 6.72 10.44 15.79
C LEU A 316 5.89 10.85 17.01
N ASN A 317 4.59 10.52 17.00
CA ASN A 317 3.66 10.90 18.07
C ASN A 317 3.25 9.69 18.91
N GLN A 318 4.05 9.38 19.93
CA GLN A 318 3.81 8.24 20.82
C GLN A 318 2.48 8.37 21.59
N ALA A 319 2.07 9.57 21.97
CA ALA A 319 0.84 9.77 22.74
C ALA A 319 -0.41 9.39 21.92
N LEU A 320 -0.50 9.89 20.68
CA LEU A 320 -1.60 9.56 19.77
C LEU A 320 -1.57 8.09 19.34
N LEU A 321 -0.38 7.51 19.11
CA LEU A 321 -0.27 6.09 18.79
C LEU A 321 -0.75 5.21 19.97
N ASN A 322 -0.35 5.53 21.21
CA ASN A 322 -0.80 4.80 22.39
C ASN A 322 -2.33 4.90 22.56
N GLN A 323 -2.90 6.09 22.33
CA GLN A 323 -4.36 6.28 22.36
C GLN A 323 -5.05 5.40 21.32
N SER A 324 -4.58 5.39 20.09
CA SER A 324 -5.15 4.59 19.00
C SER A 324 -5.03 3.10 19.26
N PHE A 325 -3.90 2.63 19.77
CA PHE A 325 -3.63 1.22 20.04
C PHE A 325 -4.20 0.75 21.39
N SER A 326 -4.74 1.65 22.21
CA SER A 326 -5.28 1.38 23.54
C SER A 326 -4.20 0.81 24.50
N LEU A 327 -3.02 1.44 24.53
CA LEU A 327 -1.86 1.04 25.33
C LEU A 327 -1.72 1.88 26.61
#